data_f585927a054bf3a545be395e2494d17f
#
_entry.id   f585927a054bf3a545be395e2494d17f
#
_cell.length_a   1.000
_cell.length_b   1.000
_cell.length_c   1.000
_cell.angle_alpha   90.00
_cell.angle_beta   90.00
_cell.angle_gamma   90.00
#
_symmetry.space_group_name_H-M   'P 1'
#
loop_
_entity.id
_entity.type
_entity.pdbx_description
1 polymer ?
#
loop_
_entity_poly.entity_id
_entity_poly.type
_entity_poly.pdbx_seq_one_letter_code
_entity_poly.pdbx_strand_id
1 'polypeptide(L)'
;MGHKARARETVSKAGVPIIPGSDGPVADEKIATKTAQKIGFPVIIKAVSGGGGRGMRIAHNAVTFAKEFQSARLEAEKAFGDGSLYIEKYLENPRHIEFQILADKHGNIIHLGERDCSVQRRHQKVIEESPSPFLDKSLRNRMGKAA
;
A
#
# COMPACT_ATOMS: atom_id res chain seq x y z
N MET A 1 7.49 -11.75 -6.05
CA MET A 1 6.79 -10.52 -5.55
C MET A 1 6.48 -10.56 -4.04
N GLY A 2 6.96 -11.53 -3.27
CA GLY A 2 6.68 -11.65 -1.82
C GLY A 2 7.27 -10.55 -0.93
N HIS A 3 8.27 -9.80 -1.41
CA HIS A 3 8.91 -8.72 -0.64
C HIS A 3 8.37 -7.36 -1.09
N LYS A 4 7.58 -6.71 -0.24
CA LYS A 4 6.84 -5.47 -0.56
C LYS A 4 7.71 -4.33 -1.11
N ALA A 5 8.88 -4.09 -0.52
CA ALA A 5 9.78 -3.02 -0.96
C ALA A 5 10.32 -3.28 -2.38
N ARG A 6 10.77 -4.52 -2.66
CA ARG A 6 11.24 -4.90 -4.00
C ARG A 6 10.12 -4.85 -5.04
N ALA A 7 8.91 -5.31 -4.68
CA ALA A 7 7.76 -5.24 -5.56
C ALA A 7 7.46 -3.78 -5.94
N ARG A 8 7.41 -2.87 -4.94
CA ARG A 8 7.19 -1.45 -5.13
C ARG A 8 8.25 -0.81 -6.04
N GLU A 9 9.53 -1.09 -5.82
CA GLU A 9 10.64 -0.60 -6.63
C GLU A 9 10.51 -1.09 -8.08
N THR A 10 10.23 -2.37 -8.28
CA THR A 10 10.11 -2.99 -9.60
C THR A 10 8.97 -2.35 -10.40
N VAL A 11 7.78 -2.23 -9.81
CA VAL A 11 6.62 -1.67 -10.51
C VAL A 11 6.78 -0.16 -10.75
N SER A 12 7.45 0.56 -9.84
CA SER A 12 7.77 1.98 -10.03
C SER A 12 8.72 2.18 -11.21
N LYS A 13 9.77 1.35 -11.34
CA LYS A 13 10.69 1.39 -12.49
C LYS A 13 9.99 1.05 -13.82
N ALA A 14 8.96 0.24 -13.76
CA ALA A 14 8.11 -0.07 -14.92
C ALA A 14 7.09 1.03 -15.25
N GLY A 15 7.09 2.17 -14.52
CA GLY A 15 6.17 3.28 -14.75
C GLY A 15 4.75 3.05 -14.22
N VAL A 16 4.54 2.02 -13.43
CA VAL A 16 3.23 1.78 -12.80
C VAL A 16 3.05 2.76 -11.64
N PRO A 17 1.92 3.48 -11.55
CA PRO A 17 1.64 4.39 -10.45
C PRO A 17 1.69 3.67 -9.10
N ILE A 18 2.38 4.26 -8.15
CA ILE A 18 2.46 3.75 -6.77
C ILE A 18 1.92 4.80 -5.80
N ILE A 19 1.43 4.35 -4.64
CA ILE A 19 1.03 5.25 -3.56
C ILE A 19 2.27 6.02 -3.09
N PRO A 20 2.24 7.37 -3.00
CA PRO A 20 3.37 8.15 -2.47
C PRO A 20 3.78 7.67 -1.07
N GLY A 21 5.07 7.53 -0.83
CA GLY A 21 5.58 7.01 0.44
C GLY A 21 7.07 7.21 0.61
N SER A 22 7.64 6.66 1.69
CA SER A 22 9.08 6.66 1.92
C SER A 22 9.82 5.74 0.93
N ASP A 23 11.06 6.10 0.59
CA ASP A 23 11.93 5.33 -0.31
C ASP A 23 12.61 4.14 0.39
N GLY A 24 11.94 3.56 1.35
CA GLY A 24 12.42 2.47 2.17
C GLY A 24 12.02 2.61 3.63
N PRO A 25 12.54 1.73 4.49
CA PRO A 25 12.32 1.82 5.93
C PRO A 25 12.88 3.14 6.51
N VAL A 26 12.15 3.73 7.44
CA VAL A 26 12.55 4.95 8.14
C VAL A 26 12.61 4.64 9.64
N ALA A 27 13.83 4.76 10.21
CA ALA A 27 14.06 4.56 11.64
C ALA A 27 14.13 5.88 12.42
N ASP A 28 14.52 6.96 11.75
CA ASP A 28 14.69 8.29 12.34
C ASP A 28 13.39 9.10 12.27
N GLU A 29 12.93 9.61 13.41
CA GLU A 29 11.68 10.37 13.51
C GLU A 29 11.72 11.70 12.74
N LYS A 30 12.89 12.39 12.69
CA LYS A 30 13.02 13.67 11.99
C LYS A 30 12.92 13.47 10.48
N ILE A 31 13.56 12.40 9.97
CA ILE A 31 13.46 12.00 8.56
C ILE A 31 12.02 11.60 8.25
N ALA A 32 11.40 10.81 9.12
CA ALA A 32 10.01 10.39 9.03
C ALA A 32 9.05 11.57 8.95
N THR A 33 9.21 12.56 9.82
CA THR A 33 8.38 13.78 9.85
C THR A 33 8.51 14.59 8.55
N LYS A 34 9.73 14.78 8.05
CA LYS A 34 9.97 15.49 6.77
C LYS A 34 9.32 14.72 5.60
N THR A 35 9.43 13.40 5.60
CA THR A 35 8.83 12.54 4.58
C THR A 35 7.30 12.65 4.62
N ALA A 36 6.69 12.59 5.80
CA ALA A 36 5.24 12.74 5.97
C ALA A 36 4.75 14.12 5.52
N GLN A 37 5.50 15.20 5.82
CA GLN A 37 5.19 16.55 5.34
C GLN A 37 5.27 16.67 3.81
N LYS A 38 6.27 16.04 3.18
CA LYS A 38 6.44 16.01 1.72
C LYS A 38 5.31 15.26 1.03
N ILE A 39 4.88 14.12 1.59
CA ILE A 39 3.77 13.31 1.09
C ILE A 39 2.43 14.03 1.27
N GLY A 40 2.30 14.81 2.33
CA GLY A 40 1.06 15.46 2.75
C GLY A 40 0.16 14.53 3.57
N PHE A 41 -0.40 15.08 4.67
CA PHE A 41 -1.32 14.35 5.54
C PHE A 41 -2.71 14.13 4.90
N PRO A 42 -3.46 13.11 5.33
CA PRO A 42 -3.09 12.08 6.28
C PRO A 42 -2.09 11.07 5.71
N VAL A 43 -1.27 10.49 6.59
CA VAL A 43 -0.33 9.42 6.27
C VAL A 43 -0.59 8.18 7.12
N ILE A 44 -0.23 7.01 6.61
CA ILE A 44 -0.22 5.76 7.37
C ILE A 44 1.22 5.33 7.63
N ILE A 45 1.49 4.97 8.87
CA ILE A 45 2.75 4.43 9.36
C ILE A 45 2.59 2.93 9.47
N LYS A 46 3.50 2.14 8.90
CA LYS A 46 3.42 0.68 8.84
C LYS A 46 4.72 0.04 9.29
N ALA A 47 4.66 -0.99 10.11
CA ALA A 47 5.83 -1.82 10.41
C ALA A 47 6.32 -2.56 9.15
N VAL A 48 7.64 -2.60 8.93
CA VAL A 48 8.28 -3.33 7.81
C VAL A 48 7.94 -4.80 7.89
N SER A 49 8.12 -5.39 9.06
CA SER A 49 7.89 -6.80 9.35
C SER A 49 6.42 -7.08 9.71
N GLY A 50 5.54 -6.07 9.64
CA GLY A 50 4.13 -6.16 9.99
C GLY A 50 3.27 -6.84 8.92
N GLY A 51 2.16 -7.42 9.36
CA GLY A 51 1.15 -8.03 8.51
C GLY A 51 -0.22 -8.08 9.18
N GLY A 52 -1.29 -8.24 8.37
CA GLY A 52 -2.66 -8.38 8.90
C GLY A 52 -3.19 -7.19 9.69
N GLY A 53 -2.67 -5.98 9.43
CA GLY A 53 -3.13 -4.75 10.12
C GLY A 53 -2.42 -4.44 11.43
N ARG A 54 -1.51 -5.30 11.90
CA ARG A 54 -0.71 -5.03 13.10
C ARG A 54 0.44 -4.08 12.78
N GLY A 55 0.75 -3.17 13.71
CA GLY A 55 1.80 -2.17 13.53
C GLY A 55 1.46 -1.09 12.50
N MET A 56 0.16 -0.80 12.30
CA MET A 56 -0.32 0.29 11.45
C MET A 56 -0.95 1.39 12.28
N ARG A 57 -0.54 2.65 12.03
CA ARG A 57 -1.07 3.85 12.66
C ARG A 57 -1.34 4.93 11.63
N ILE A 58 -2.41 5.67 11.80
CA ILE A 58 -2.76 6.79 10.91
C ILE A 58 -2.47 8.09 11.64
N ALA A 59 -1.73 8.98 10.99
CA ALA A 59 -1.50 10.33 11.46
C ALA A 59 -2.20 11.32 10.52
N HIS A 60 -3.13 12.10 11.07
CA HIS A 60 -3.93 13.05 10.31
C HIS A 60 -3.24 14.41 10.13
N ASN A 61 -2.24 14.71 10.95
CA ASN A 61 -1.49 15.97 10.91
C ASN A 61 -0.10 15.81 11.55
N ALA A 62 0.72 16.86 11.44
CA ALA A 62 2.08 16.86 11.98
C ALA A 62 2.13 16.78 13.51
N VAL A 63 1.11 17.28 14.20
CA VAL A 63 1.06 17.29 15.69
C VAL A 63 0.92 15.87 16.23
N THR A 64 0.06 15.06 15.60
CA THR A 64 -0.17 13.66 16.02
C THR A 64 0.90 12.72 15.51
N PHE A 65 1.63 13.08 14.45
CA PHE A 65 2.56 12.20 13.76
C PHE A 65 3.66 11.64 14.66
N ALA A 66 4.34 12.48 15.44
CA ALA A 66 5.44 12.05 16.30
C ALA A 66 4.98 10.97 17.31
N LYS A 67 3.84 11.19 17.96
CA LYS A 67 3.25 10.23 18.90
C LYS A 67 2.90 8.92 18.21
N GLU A 68 2.25 8.98 17.05
CA GLU A 68 1.84 7.78 16.31
C GLU A 68 3.05 7.01 15.76
N PHE A 69 4.10 7.71 15.33
CA PHE A 69 5.36 7.12 14.89
C PHE A 69 6.05 6.34 16.03
N GLN A 70 6.22 6.96 17.20
CA GLN A 70 6.82 6.30 18.37
C GLN A 70 6.00 5.09 18.82
N SER A 71 4.68 5.24 18.87
CA SER A 71 3.78 4.14 19.25
C SER A 71 3.87 2.96 18.27
N ALA A 72 3.91 3.24 16.96
CA ALA A 72 4.06 2.20 15.93
C ALA A 72 5.42 1.50 16.04
N ARG A 73 6.49 2.26 16.30
CA ARG A 73 7.84 1.72 16.48
C ARG A 73 7.94 0.76 17.66
N LEU A 74 7.44 1.17 18.82
CA LEU A 74 7.45 0.33 20.02
C LEU A 74 6.60 -0.94 19.85
N GLU A 75 5.45 -0.81 19.18
CA GLU A 75 4.60 -1.95 18.86
C GLU A 75 5.30 -2.93 17.91
N ALA A 76 5.94 -2.40 16.85
CA ALA A 76 6.68 -3.20 15.88
C ALA A 76 7.87 -3.94 16.53
N GLU A 77 8.62 -3.25 17.36
CA GLU A 77 9.76 -3.83 18.07
C GLU A 77 9.33 -4.96 19.01
N LYS A 78 8.25 -4.76 19.77
CA LYS A 78 7.69 -5.79 20.66
C LYS A 78 7.11 -6.98 19.92
N ALA A 79 6.43 -6.75 18.78
CA ALA A 79 5.72 -7.80 18.08
C ALA A 79 6.60 -8.58 17.10
N PHE A 80 7.63 -7.95 16.52
CA PHE A 80 8.42 -8.49 15.42
C PHE A 80 9.92 -8.46 15.65
N GLY A 81 10.42 -7.86 16.75
CA GLY A 81 11.84 -7.66 17.02
C GLY A 81 12.51 -6.63 16.09
N ASP A 82 11.73 -5.86 15.33
CA ASP A 82 12.19 -4.88 14.35
C ASP A 82 11.28 -3.65 14.38
N GLY A 83 11.82 -2.52 14.84
CA GLY A 83 11.12 -1.24 14.92
C GLY A 83 11.14 -0.41 13.62
N SER A 84 11.58 -0.98 12.51
CA SER A 84 11.63 -0.31 11.21
C SER A 84 10.22 -0.06 10.66
N LEU A 85 9.97 1.16 10.19
CA LEU A 85 8.66 1.61 9.74
C LEU A 85 8.69 2.13 8.30
N TYR A 86 7.55 2.03 7.61
CA TYR A 86 7.25 2.74 6.36
C TYR A 86 6.25 3.85 6.61
N ILE A 87 6.33 4.90 5.79
CA ILE A 87 5.33 5.96 5.74
C ILE A 87 4.76 6.00 4.33
N GLU A 88 3.44 5.99 4.23
CA GLU A 88 2.73 6.09 2.95
C GLU A 88 1.58 7.08 3.06
N LYS A 89 1.17 7.64 1.92
CA LYS A 89 -0.07 8.40 1.87
C LYS A 89 -1.24 7.53 2.32
N TYR A 90 -2.03 8.01 3.27
CA TYR A 90 -3.29 7.36 3.61
C TYR A 90 -4.37 7.76 2.62
N LEU A 91 -4.97 6.77 1.98
CA LEU A 91 -6.08 6.96 1.07
C LEU A 91 -7.38 6.74 1.85
N GLU A 92 -8.17 7.80 1.98
CA GLU A 92 -9.48 7.72 2.62
C GLU A 92 -10.49 7.11 1.65
N ASN A 93 -11.25 6.11 2.13
CA ASN A 93 -12.26 5.40 1.34
C ASN A 93 -11.76 4.88 -0.04
N PRO A 94 -10.62 4.18 -0.11
CA PRO A 94 -10.10 3.68 -1.36
C PRO A 94 -10.98 2.57 -1.91
N ARG A 95 -10.99 2.41 -3.23
CA ARG A 95 -11.49 1.18 -3.85
C ARG A 95 -10.37 0.19 -4.02
N HIS A 96 -10.67 -1.07 -3.75
CA HIS A 96 -9.74 -2.16 -3.97
C HIS A 96 -10.12 -2.87 -5.27
N ILE A 97 -9.40 -2.53 -6.33
CA ILE A 97 -9.56 -3.15 -7.65
C ILE A 97 -8.32 -4.00 -7.92
N GLU A 98 -8.53 -5.22 -8.33
CA GLU A 98 -7.44 -6.13 -8.69
C GLU A 98 -7.65 -6.72 -10.08
N PHE A 99 -6.55 -7.04 -10.78
CA PHE A 99 -6.58 -7.71 -12.07
C PHE A 99 -6.08 -9.14 -11.93
N GLN A 100 -6.79 -10.09 -12.53
CA GLN A 100 -6.33 -11.47 -12.58
C GLN A 100 -5.38 -11.64 -13.76
N ILE A 101 -4.14 -12.02 -13.45
CA ILE A 101 -3.10 -12.28 -14.45
C ILE A 101 -2.96 -13.78 -14.65
N LEU A 102 -2.80 -14.18 -15.90
CA LEU A 102 -2.44 -15.52 -16.31
C LEU A 102 -1.23 -15.47 -17.23
N ALA A 103 -0.22 -16.27 -16.94
CA ALA A 103 0.99 -16.38 -17.76
C ALA A 103 1.36 -17.83 -18.00
N ASP A 104 1.90 -18.14 -19.19
CA ASP A 104 2.44 -19.44 -19.54
C ASP A 104 3.98 -19.46 -19.46
N LYS A 105 4.56 -20.65 -19.63
CA LYS A 105 6.03 -20.84 -19.67
C LYS A 105 6.69 -20.31 -20.93
N HIS A 106 5.96 -19.87 -21.92
CA HIS A 106 6.46 -19.35 -23.20
C HIS A 106 6.53 -17.83 -23.23
N GLY A 107 6.15 -17.16 -22.13
CA GLY A 107 6.19 -15.71 -22.00
C GLY A 107 4.90 -15.01 -22.45
N ASN A 108 3.83 -15.74 -22.75
CA ASN A 108 2.53 -15.13 -22.99
C ASN A 108 1.90 -14.72 -21.67
N ILE A 109 1.45 -13.48 -21.60
CA ILE A 109 0.83 -12.89 -20.41
C ILE A 109 -0.48 -12.24 -20.84
N ILE A 110 -1.55 -12.57 -20.14
CA ILE A 110 -2.88 -11.96 -20.35
C ILE A 110 -3.49 -11.59 -19.02
N HIS A 111 -4.44 -10.66 -19.03
CA HIS A 111 -5.32 -10.44 -17.89
C HIS A 111 -6.75 -10.89 -18.22
N LEU A 112 -7.44 -11.43 -17.23
CA LEU A 112 -8.83 -11.91 -17.35
C LEU A 112 -9.87 -10.87 -16.89
N GLY A 113 -9.48 -9.61 -16.81
CA GLY A 113 -10.30 -8.53 -16.28
C GLY A 113 -10.06 -8.30 -14.79
N GLU A 114 -10.87 -7.41 -14.25
CA GLU A 114 -10.76 -6.97 -12.85
C GLU A 114 -11.86 -7.53 -11.96
N ARG A 115 -11.57 -7.51 -10.66
CA ARG A 115 -12.54 -7.65 -9.57
C ARG A 115 -12.53 -6.39 -8.71
N ASP A 116 -13.70 -5.95 -8.28
CA ASP A 116 -13.87 -4.95 -7.24
C ASP A 116 -14.03 -5.67 -5.90
N CYS A 117 -13.04 -5.54 -5.04
CA CYS A 117 -12.96 -6.19 -3.73
C CYS A 117 -13.06 -5.16 -2.60
N SER A 118 -13.76 -4.05 -2.83
CA SER A 118 -13.83 -2.94 -1.87
C SER A 118 -14.65 -3.27 -0.62
N VAL A 119 -15.60 -4.21 -0.72
CA VAL A 119 -16.41 -4.63 0.44
C VAL A 119 -15.61 -5.61 1.29
N GLN A 120 -15.04 -5.07 2.36
CA GLN A 120 -14.14 -5.80 3.25
C GLN A 120 -14.55 -5.64 4.71
N ARG A 121 -14.25 -6.66 5.51
CA ARG A 121 -14.35 -6.63 6.96
C ARG A 121 -12.96 -6.81 7.58
N ARG A 122 -12.46 -5.79 8.29
CA ARG A 122 -11.13 -5.82 8.91
C ARG A 122 -10.02 -6.23 7.94
N HIS A 123 -10.03 -5.65 6.72
CA HIS A 123 -9.10 -5.95 5.62
C HIS A 123 -9.22 -7.36 5.02
N GLN A 124 -10.32 -8.07 5.27
CA GLN A 124 -10.65 -9.32 4.64
C GLN A 124 -11.75 -9.10 3.61
N LYS A 125 -11.56 -9.54 2.38
CA LYS A 125 -12.55 -9.48 1.30
C LYS A 125 -13.79 -10.30 1.69
N VAL A 126 -14.97 -9.72 1.49
CA VAL A 126 -16.26 -10.34 1.80
C VAL A 126 -17.11 -10.51 0.55
N ILE A 127 -17.14 -9.49 -0.31
CA ILE A 127 -17.86 -9.50 -1.58
C ILE A 127 -16.89 -9.05 -2.66
N GLU A 128 -16.90 -9.77 -3.76
CA GLU A 128 -16.15 -9.44 -4.98
C GLU A 128 -17.12 -9.37 -6.16
N GLU A 129 -17.00 -8.31 -6.96
CA GLU A 129 -17.82 -8.07 -8.14
C GLU A 129 -16.93 -8.02 -9.38
N SER A 130 -17.40 -8.64 -10.47
CA SER A 130 -16.72 -8.58 -11.78
C SER A 130 -17.76 -8.43 -12.89
N PRO A 131 -17.60 -7.47 -13.80
CA PRO A 131 -16.62 -6.38 -13.78
C PRO A 131 -16.94 -5.35 -12.68
N SER A 132 -15.94 -4.52 -12.30
CA SER A 132 -16.17 -3.43 -11.36
C SER A 132 -17.18 -2.42 -11.91
N PRO A 133 -18.24 -2.09 -11.17
CA PRO A 133 -19.19 -1.06 -11.57
C PRO A 133 -18.58 0.36 -11.55
N PHE A 134 -17.44 0.51 -10.90
CA PHE A 134 -16.76 1.80 -10.75
C PHE A 134 -15.85 2.16 -11.92
N LEU A 135 -15.26 1.17 -12.61
CA LEU A 135 -14.30 1.43 -13.69
C LEU A 135 -15.01 1.77 -15.02
N ASP A 136 -14.69 2.93 -15.56
CA ASP A 136 -14.96 3.19 -16.98
C ASP A 136 -14.00 2.41 -17.89
N LYS A 137 -14.32 2.37 -19.19
CA LYS A 137 -13.54 1.65 -20.19
C LYS A 137 -12.09 2.16 -20.29
N SER A 138 -11.87 3.47 -20.16
CA SER A 138 -10.54 4.07 -20.26
C SER A 138 -9.65 3.68 -19.09
N LEU A 139 -10.17 3.79 -17.87
CA LEU A 139 -9.44 3.43 -16.65
C LEU A 139 -9.15 1.92 -16.60
N ARG A 140 -10.16 1.09 -16.96
CA ARG A 140 -9.99 -0.37 -17.07
C ARG A 140 -8.84 -0.74 -18.01
N ASN A 141 -8.79 -0.13 -19.20
CA ASN A 141 -7.73 -0.39 -20.18
C ASN A 141 -6.36 0.06 -19.68
N ARG A 142 -6.27 1.22 -19.00
CA ARG A 142 -4.99 1.68 -18.43
C ARG A 142 -4.49 0.78 -17.32
N MET A 143 -5.39 0.36 -16.43
CA MET A 143 -5.04 -0.56 -15.33
C MET A 143 -4.64 -1.93 -15.85
N GLY A 144 -5.40 -2.49 -16.82
CA GLY A 144 -5.06 -3.77 -17.43
C GLY A 144 -3.73 -3.79 -18.16
N LYS A 145 -3.33 -2.63 -18.77
CA LYS A 145 -1.99 -2.51 -19.38
C LYS A 145 -0.87 -2.38 -18.34
N ALA A 146 -1.17 -1.86 -17.15
CA ALA A 146 -0.20 -1.74 -16.07
C ALA A 146 -0.01 -3.05 -15.29
N ALA A 147 -1.00 -3.93 -15.33
CA ALA A 147 -0.98 -5.25 -14.68
C ALA A 147 -0.19 -6.28 -15.48
#